data_0c23859672ce9debcbc5bbb30d36eb5c
#
_entry.id   0c23859672ce9debcbc5bbb30d36eb5c
#
_cell.length_a   1.000
_cell.length_b   1.000
_cell.length_c   1.000
_cell.angle_alpha   90.00
_cell.angle_beta   90.00
_cell.angle_gamma   90.00
#
_symmetry.space_group_name_H-M   'P 1'
#
loop_
_entity.id
_entity.type
_entity.pdbx_description
1 polymer ?
#
loop_
_entity_poly.entity_id
_entity_poly.type
_entity_poly.pdbx_seq_one_letter_code
_entity_poly.pdbx_strand_id
1 'polypeptide(L)'
;MSVRIFHPTVAPFVQQAARAIHEAGHLESYVTGIRCDPTSRVQRCAIAAARLVRYDLGRQLRRRTVTEVPADRVASYPLGEYLRLAVGRLDRDGRATDFVWEHTEHHFDRRVAAGLHRGLSGVYAFEHASLATITRARALGLPVAYDMPAPESTFTQAILDRETAQFPELATPWHRWTAAREARRIARRHAEFRAASVVIAASEFTRRSFAPAGLDPAKVRVVPYGAPPVAALDLAVQGGQPDHAPLTLLWAGTFSVRKGAHYVLDAWRTGELGRHARLLVFGAVALPDRVVLPLPPGIELRGSVPRDELMEHYRTSDALLFPTLCDGFGMVATEAWSRGLPVITTDHAGAADLLRPGNNGLLIRAGDSAAIADNVRWCLDHRTELRAMRESAHATAAAWQWRNYRGRLTEVLREAGLFSS
;
A
#
# COMPACT_ATOMS: atom_id res chain seq x y z
N MET A 1 15.79 16.77 21.20
CA MET A 1 14.38 16.83 20.78
C MET A 1 13.94 15.47 20.31
N SER A 2 12.72 15.04 20.63
CA SER A 2 12.29 13.67 20.42
C SER A 2 10.89 13.61 19.83
N VAL A 3 10.73 12.84 18.75
CA VAL A 3 9.48 12.62 18.04
C VAL A 3 9.00 11.21 18.31
N ARG A 4 7.72 11.06 18.61
CA ARG A 4 7.04 9.76 18.67
C ARG A 4 6.34 9.50 17.36
N ILE A 5 6.63 8.35 16.76
CA ILE A 5 5.91 7.82 15.60
C ILE A 5 5.09 6.61 16.01
N PHE A 6 3.88 6.44 15.45
CA PHE A 6 3.04 5.31 15.79
C PHE A 6 2.16 4.89 14.62
N HIS A 7 1.94 3.57 14.52
CA HIS A 7 1.01 2.94 13.58
C HIS A 7 0.62 1.55 14.10
N PRO A 8 -0.66 1.15 14.04
CA PRO A 8 -1.08 -0.15 14.56
C PRO A 8 -0.45 -1.35 13.83
N THR A 9 -0.07 -1.20 12.57
CA THR A 9 0.59 -2.25 11.78
C THR A 9 2.03 -1.89 11.43
N VAL A 10 2.84 -2.93 11.12
CA VAL A 10 4.24 -2.78 10.69
C VAL A 10 4.29 -2.82 9.17
N ALA A 11 4.11 -1.65 8.52
CA ALA A 11 4.22 -1.52 7.07
C ALA A 11 5.60 -0.99 6.66
N PRO A 12 6.11 -1.29 5.45
CA PRO A 12 7.43 -0.81 5.00
C PRO A 12 7.58 0.71 5.08
N PHE A 13 6.59 1.48 4.62
CA PHE A 13 6.64 2.94 4.66
C PHE A 13 6.66 3.50 6.09
N VAL A 14 5.96 2.86 7.04
CA VAL A 14 6.02 3.23 8.47
C VAL A 14 7.40 3.02 9.04
N GLN A 15 8.02 1.87 8.75
CA GLN A 15 9.37 1.57 9.19
C GLN A 15 10.39 2.56 8.60
N GLN A 16 10.23 2.92 7.32
CA GLN A 16 11.12 3.90 6.66
C GLN A 16 10.94 5.32 7.22
N ALA A 17 9.71 5.72 7.58
CA ALA A 17 9.47 6.97 8.29
C ALA A 17 10.10 6.97 9.69
N ALA A 18 9.94 5.87 10.45
CA ALA A 18 10.58 5.72 11.75
C ALA A 18 12.11 5.76 11.64
N ARG A 19 12.67 5.12 10.61
CA ARG A 19 14.11 5.14 10.33
C ARG A 19 14.59 6.54 9.94
N ALA A 20 13.84 7.31 9.16
CA ALA A 20 14.19 8.70 8.83
C ALA A 20 14.32 9.55 10.10
N ILE A 21 13.35 9.43 11.01
CA ILE A 21 13.38 10.14 12.30
C ILE A 21 14.54 9.65 13.19
N HIS A 22 14.85 8.35 13.14
CA HIS A 22 15.98 7.77 13.89
C HIS A 22 17.33 8.23 13.36
N GLU A 23 17.54 8.16 12.03
CA GLU A 23 18.78 8.62 11.38
C GLU A 23 19.03 10.13 11.60
N ALA A 24 17.96 10.91 11.75
CA ALA A 24 18.03 12.32 12.12
C ALA A 24 18.32 12.56 13.62
N GLY A 25 18.40 11.50 14.43
CA GLY A 25 18.67 11.60 15.88
C GLY A 25 17.46 12.02 16.73
N HIS A 26 16.25 12.01 16.17
CA HIS A 26 15.05 12.54 16.83
C HIS A 26 14.02 11.48 17.24
N LEU A 27 14.26 10.18 17.03
CA LEU A 27 13.29 9.13 17.39
C LEU A 27 13.28 8.89 18.90
N GLU A 28 12.16 9.23 19.55
CA GLU A 28 11.91 8.81 20.93
C GLU A 28 11.45 7.36 20.96
N SER A 29 10.36 7.06 20.27
CA SER A 29 9.86 5.70 20.13
C SER A 29 9.02 5.50 18.85
N TYR A 30 9.07 4.28 18.33
CA TYR A 30 8.11 3.76 17.36
C TYR A 30 7.11 2.86 18.10
N VAL A 31 5.84 3.27 18.16
CA VAL A 31 4.77 2.53 18.83
C VAL A 31 3.93 1.78 17.78
N THR A 32 3.78 0.47 17.96
CA THR A 32 2.97 -0.38 17.06
C THR A 32 2.02 -1.29 17.82
N GLY A 33 1.06 -1.90 17.12
CA GLY A 33 0.15 -2.85 17.70
C GLY A 33 0.89 -4.10 18.16
N ILE A 34 1.53 -4.82 17.24
CA ILE A 34 2.31 -6.01 17.57
C ILE A 34 3.57 -6.06 16.69
N ARG A 35 4.69 -6.38 17.30
CA ARG A 35 5.93 -6.74 16.60
C ARG A 35 6.29 -8.21 16.82
N CYS A 36 6.96 -8.82 15.87
CA CYS A 36 7.60 -10.11 16.06
C CYS A 36 8.80 -9.94 17.02
N ASP A 37 8.79 -10.68 18.11
CA ASP A 37 9.88 -10.76 19.07
C ASP A 37 10.21 -12.24 19.32
N PRO A 38 11.25 -12.78 18.68
CA PRO A 38 11.63 -14.19 18.81
C PRO A 38 12.07 -14.54 20.24
N THR A 39 12.48 -13.57 21.05
CA THR A 39 12.93 -13.77 22.43
C THR A 39 11.77 -13.82 23.42
N SER A 40 10.59 -13.31 23.04
CA SER A 40 9.40 -13.26 23.89
C SER A 40 8.88 -14.65 24.25
N ARG A 41 8.88 -15.00 25.53
CA ARG A 41 8.27 -16.24 26.04
C ARG A 41 6.77 -16.30 25.74
N VAL A 42 6.09 -15.16 25.86
CA VAL A 42 4.64 -15.06 25.59
C VAL A 42 4.35 -15.39 24.11
N GLN A 43 5.14 -14.83 23.18
CA GLN A 43 4.94 -15.13 21.76
C GLN A 43 5.24 -16.60 21.43
N ARG A 44 6.27 -17.18 22.02
CA ARG A 44 6.58 -18.63 21.84
C ARG A 44 5.45 -19.52 22.34
N CYS A 45 4.90 -19.24 23.54
CA CYS A 45 3.74 -19.97 24.05
C CYS A 45 2.50 -19.79 23.18
N ALA A 46 2.21 -18.56 22.71
CA ALA A 46 1.10 -18.27 21.82
C ALA A 46 1.22 -19.02 20.49
N ILE A 47 2.43 -19.07 19.90
CA ILE A 47 2.71 -19.84 18.67
C ILE A 47 2.50 -21.34 18.90
N ALA A 48 2.97 -21.87 20.02
CA ALA A 48 2.78 -23.28 20.36
C ALA A 48 1.29 -23.62 20.52
N ALA A 49 0.55 -22.79 21.25
CA ALA A 49 -0.90 -22.96 21.41
C ALA A 49 -1.68 -22.85 20.08
N ALA A 50 -1.30 -21.92 19.22
CA ALA A 50 -1.92 -21.75 17.90
C ALA A 50 -1.72 -22.97 16.99
N ARG A 51 -0.57 -23.65 17.10
CA ARG A 51 -0.30 -24.90 16.35
C ARG A 51 -1.27 -26.04 16.71
N LEU A 52 -1.71 -26.13 17.96
CA LEU A 52 -2.69 -27.14 18.40
C LEU A 52 -4.01 -27.02 17.63
N VAL A 53 -4.36 -25.81 17.22
CA VAL A 53 -5.56 -25.54 16.41
C VAL A 53 -5.24 -25.32 14.91
N ARG A 54 -4.11 -25.84 14.45
CA ARG A 54 -3.64 -25.77 13.05
C ARG A 54 -3.56 -24.33 12.49
N TYR A 55 -3.14 -23.37 13.33
CA TYR A 55 -2.95 -21.99 12.91
C TYR A 55 -1.48 -21.58 12.94
N ASP A 56 -0.95 -21.12 11.81
CA ASP A 56 0.43 -20.62 11.72
C ASP A 56 0.52 -19.15 12.16
N LEU A 57 0.38 -18.94 13.46
CA LEU A 57 0.60 -17.63 14.08
C LEU A 57 2.05 -17.15 13.87
N GLY A 58 3.02 -18.07 13.81
CA GLY A 58 4.41 -17.74 13.57
C GLY A 58 4.61 -17.03 12.23
N ARG A 59 3.97 -17.50 11.15
CA ARG A 59 3.98 -16.84 9.84
C ARG A 59 3.36 -15.43 9.92
N GLN A 60 2.27 -15.27 10.66
CA GLN A 60 1.62 -13.97 10.83
C GLN A 60 2.50 -12.98 11.60
N LEU A 61 3.20 -13.44 12.64
CA LEU A 61 4.11 -12.61 13.42
C LEU A 61 5.37 -12.23 12.61
N ARG A 62 5.97 -13.17 11.87
CA ARG A 62 7.15 -12.88 11.01
C ARG A 62 6.89 -11.72 10.03
N ARG A 63 5.66 -11.57 9.52
CA ARG A 63 5.29 -10.43 8.66
C ARG A 63 5.29 -9.08 9.40
N ARG A 64 5.40 -9.10 10.75
CA ARG A 64 5.41 -7.93 11.64
C ARG A 64 6.79 -7.72 12.29
N THR A 65 7.84 -8.15 11.61
CA THR A 65 9.21 -7.90 12.06
C THR A 65 9.57 -6.45 11.79
N VAL A 66 10.07 -5.76 12.81
CA VAL A 66 10.65 -4.42 12.68
C VAL A 66 12.16 -4.58 12.54
N THR A 67 12.70 -4.11 11.41
CA THR A 67 14.11 -4.25 11.06
C THR A 67 14.82 -2.91 10.86
N GLU A 68 14.07 -1.83 10.68
CA GLU A 68 14.61 -0.54 10.25
C GLU A 68 15.01 0.38 11.41
N VAL A 69 14.63 0.04 12.64
CA VAL A 69 14.98 0.79 13.85
C VAL A 69 15.40 -0.14 14.97
N PRO A 70 16.24 0.31 15.94
CA PRO A 70 16.66 -0.50 17.09
C PRO A 70 15.47 -0.99 17.93
N ALA A 71 15.56 -2.22 18.44
CA ALA A 71 14.47 -2.87 19.16
C ALA A 71 14.07 -2.17 20.47
N ASP A 72 15.01 -1.48 21.13
CA ASP A 72 14.81 -0.67 22.34
C ASP A 72 14.01 0.61 22.07
N ARG A 73 13.93 1.04 20.81
CA ARG A 73 13.09 2.17 20.37
C ARG A 73 11.69 1.74 19.95
N VAL A 74 11.34 0.46 20.01
CA VAL A 74 10.03 -0.06 19.56
C VAL A 74 9.20 -0.50 20.76
N ALA A 75 8.07 0.19 20.95
CA ALA A 75 7.03 -0.21 21.92
C ALA A 75 5.84 -0.87 21.21
N SER A 76 5.10 -1.75 21.88
CA SER A 76 3.94 -2.38 21.29
C SER A 76 2.78 -2.59 22.26
N TYR A 77 1.54 -2.52 21.73
CA TYR A 77 0.29 -2.79 22.43
C TYR A 77 -0.44 -3.98 21.80
N PRO A 78 -0.03 -5.24 22.04
CA PRO A 78 -0.34 -6.38 21.21
C PRO A 78 -1.76 -6.97 21.39
N LEU A 79 -2.47 -6.65 22.48
CA LEU A 79 -3.77 -7.29 22.81
C LEU A 79 -4.81 -7.13 21.71
N GLY A 80 -4.96 -5.92 21.14
CA GLY A 80 -5.89 -5.64 20.06
C GLY A 80 -5.59 -6.46 18.79
N GLU A 81 -4.32 -6.60 18.43
CA GLU A 81 -3.91 -7.38 17.27
C GLU A 81 -4.10 -8.88 17.46
N TYR A 82 -3.84 -9.43 18.66
CA TYR A 82 -4.16 -10.83 18.94
C TYR A 82 -5.66 -11.08 18.84
N LEU A 83 -6.50 -10.19 19.39
CA LEU A 83 -7.95 -10.27 19.28
C LEU A 83 -8.39 -10.25 17.80
N ARG A 84 -7.86 -9.33 17.02
CA ARG A 84 -8.18 -9.23 15.59
C ARG A 84 -7.79 -10.50 14.81
N LEU A 85 -6.61 -11.06 15.08
CA LEU A 85 -6.17 -12.31 14.46
C LEU A 85 -7.06 -13.50 14.85
N ALA A 86 -7.50 -13.56 16.11
CA ALA A 86 -8.37 -14.62 16.59
C ALA A 86 -9.78 -14.53 15.97
N VAL A 87 -10.38 -13.33 15.98
CA VAL A 87 -11.71 -13.09 15.40
C VAL A 87 -11.69 -13.33 13.89
N GLY A 88 -10.69 -12.78 13.17
CA GLY A 88 -10.58 -12.93 11.72
C GLY A 88 -10.47 -14.37 11.23
N ARG A 89 -10.12 -15.31 12.10
CA ARG A 89 -10.14 -16.74 11.77
C ARG A 89 -11.54 -17.35 11.79
N LEU A 90 -12.41 -16.87 12.68
CA LEU A 90 -13.74 -17.43 12.92
C LEU A 90 -14.82 -16.71 12.13
N ASP A 91 -14.53 -15.46 11.74
CA ASP A 91 -15.45 -14.57 11.08
C ASP A 91 -15.50 -14.86 9.56
N ARG A 92 -16.63 -15.38 9.10
CA ARG A 92 -16.82 -15.76 7.69
C ARG A 92 -17.26 -14.60 6.80
N ASP A 93 -17.96 -13.63 7.35
CA ASP A 93 -18.52 -12.49 6.61
C ASP A 93 -17.75 -11.18 6.81
N GLY A 94 -16.70 -11.21 7.63
CA GLY A 94 -15.80 -10.07 7.88
C GLY A 94 -16.33 -9.03 8.85
N ARG A 95 -17.61 -9.10 9.28
CA ARG A 95 -18.26 -8.05 10.07
C ARG A 95 -17.72 -7.94 11.49
N ALA A 96 -17.49 -9.07 12.14
CA ALA A 96 -16.90 -9.07 13.48
C ALA A 96 -15.44 -8.61 13.44
N THR A 97 -14.71 -8.97 12.40
CA THR A 97 -13.33 -8.52 12.15
C THR A 97 -13.26 -7.01 11.94
N ASP A 98 -14.17 -6.43 11.15
CA ASP A 98 -14.28 -5.00 10.92
C ASP A 98 -14.59 -4.22 12.22
N PHE A 99 -15.54 -4.74 13.01
CA PHE A 99 -15.88 -4.15 14.31
C PHE A 99 -14.70 -4.16 15.28
N VAL A 100 -14.04 -5.31 15.41
CA VAL A 100 -12.85 -5.45 16.27
C VAL A 100 -11.72 -4.57 15.78
N TRP A 101 -11.47 -4.51 14.47
CA TRP A 101 -10.46 -3.64 13.87
C TRP A 101 -10.69 -2.17 14.27
N GLU A 102 -11.88 -1.62 14.04
CA GLU A 102 -12.18 -0.22 14.37
C GLU A 102 -12.02 0.07 15.87
N HIS A 103 -12.50 -0.82 16.73
CA HIS A 103 -12.38 -0.65 18.19
C HIS A 103 -10.95 -0.74 18.69
N THR A 104 -10.16 -1.68 18.16
CA THR A 104 -8.76 -1.86 18.58
C THR A 104 -7.88 -0.71 18.08
N GLU A 105 -8.15 -0.14 16.91
CA GLU A 105 -7.46 1.05 16.41
C GLU A 105 -7.77 2.28 17.28
N HIS A 106 -9.02 2.49 17.65
CA HIS A 106 -9.40 3.57 18.56
C HIS A 106 -8.82 3.38 19.97
N HIS A 107 -8.71 2.14 20.45
CA HIS A 107 -8.06 1.84 21.72
C HIS A 107 -6.56 2.12 21.66
N PHE A 108 -5.91 1.69 20.58
CA PHE A 108 -4.49 1.95 20.31
C PHE A 108 -4.19 3.45 20.31
N ASP A 109 -4.96 4.25 19.56
CA ASP A 109 -4.86 5.70 19.50
C ASP A 109 -4.94 6.35 20.90
N ARG A 110 -5.95 5.95 21.72
CA ARG A 110 -6.08 6.45 23.10
C ARG A 110 -4.89 6.07 23.99
N ARG A 111 -4.32 4.88 23.82
CA ARG A 111 -3.13 4.44 24.56
C ARG A 111 -1.90 5.27 24.17
N VAL A 112 -1.71 5.55 22.89
CA VAL A 112 -0.63 6.41 22.40
C VAL A 112 -0.82 7.83 22.94
N ALA A 113 -2.04 8.38 22.86
CA ALA A 113 -2.37 9.71 23.37
C ALA A 113 -2.05 9.86 24.86
N ALA A 114 -2.39 8.85 25.68
CA ALA A 114 -2.10 8.86 27.12
C ALA A 114 -0.60 8.88 27.45
N GLY A 115 0.24 8.39 26.57
CA GLY A 115 1.69 8.39 26.74
C GLY A 115 2.38 9.70 26.30
N LEU A 116 1.67 10.67 25.68
CA LEU A 116 2.28 11.91 25.23
C LEU A 116 2.62 12.84 26.41
N HIS A 117 3.79 13.48 26.36
CA HIS A 117 4.29 14.41 27.37
C HIS A 117 4.99 15.62 26.73
N ARG A 118 5.19 16.70 27.49
CA ARG A 118 5.79 17.95 27.03
C ARG A 118 7.28 17.86 26.64
N GLY A 119 7.94 16.76 26.98
CA GLY A 119 9.33 16.51 26.58
C GLY A 119 9.50 16.07 25.14
N LEU A 120 8.39 15.79 24.41
CA LEU A 120 8.41 15.53 22.97
C LEU A 120 8.51 16.85 22.21
N SER A 121 9.15 16.82 21.04
CA SER A 121 9.18 17.94 20.09
C SER A 121 8.10 17.85 19.02
N GLY A 122 7.51 16.66 18.81
CA GLY A 122 6.46 16.45 17.82
C GLY A 122 5.96 15.01 17.79
N VAL A 123 4.94 14.80 16.98
CA VAL A 123 4.29 13.51 16.79
C VAL A 123 4.15 13.21 15.29
N TYR A 124 4.47 11.99 14.89
CA TYR A 124 4.24 11.49 13.53
C TYR A 124 3.11 10.44 13.57
N ALA A 125 2.00 10.76 12.93
CA ALA A 125 0.73 10.02 12.96
C ALA A 125 0.35 9.54 11.56
N PHE A 126 -0.50 8.52 11.50
CA PHE A 126 -1.08 8.01 10.25
C PHE A 126 -2.60 8.07 10.29
N GLU A 127 -3.21 7.97 9.13
CA GLU A 127 -4.66 8.07 8.98
C GLU A 127 -5.43 7.05 9.83
N HIS A 128 -6.64 7.44 10.28
CA HIS A 128 -7.65 6.65 10.96
C HIS A 128 -7.37 6.33 12.45
N ALA A 129 -6.13 6.10 12.85
CA ALA A 129 -5.78 5.66 14.21
C ALA A 129 -5.10 6.77 15.04
N SER A 130 -5.49 8.06 14.87
CA SER A 130 -4.69 9.16 15.43
C SER A 130 -5.48 10.36 15.99
N LEU A 131 -6.81 10.35 15.94
CA LEU A 131 -7.61 11.53 16.39
C LEU A 131 -7.39 11.89 17.86
N ALA A 132 -7.37 10.92 18.78
CA ALA A 132 -7.13 11.17 20.19
C ALA A 132 -5.69 11.66 20.44
N THR A 133 -4.72 11.06 19.73
CA THR A 133 -3.31 11.45 19.81
C THR A 133 -3.09 12.86 19.28
N ILE A 134 -3.66 13.22 18.13
CA ILE A 134 -3.55 14.57 17.55
C ILE A 134 -4.20 15.60 18.48
N THR A 135 -5.38 15.29 19.02
CA THR A 135 -6.07 16.18 19.98
C THR A 135 -5.20 16.43 21.23
N ARG A 136 -4.60 15.38 21.77
CA ARG A 136 -3.69 15.48 22.94
C ARG A 136 -2.41 16.22 22.60
N ALA A 137 -1.80 15.95 21.44
CA ALA A 137 -0.60 16.64 20.99
C ALA A 137 -0.82 18.16 20.89
N ARG A 138 -1.94 18.59 20.29
CA ARG A 138 -2.32 20.01 20.22
C ARG A 138 -2.48 20.65 21.61
N ALA A 139 -3.13 19.95 22.53
CA ALA A 139 -3.26 20.42 23.91
C ALA A 139 -1.93 20.58 24.65
N LEU A 140 -0.89 19.87 24.20
CA LEU A 140 0.48 19.97 24.70
C LEU A 140 1.36 20.97 23.94
N GLY A 141 0.82 21.58 22.85
CA GLY A 141 1.57 22.49 21.97
C GLY A 141 2.54 21.77 21.02
N LEU A 142 2.36 20.46 20.79
CA LEU A 142 3.22 19.66 19.93
C LEU A 142 2.76 19.70 18.47
N PRO A 143 3.64 19.99 17.49
CA PRO A 143 3.34 19.84 16.08
C PRO A 143 3.11 18.37 15.72
N VAL A 144 2.21 18.16 14.74
CA VAL A 144 1.83 16.83 14.25
C VAL A 144 2.04 16.74 12.75
N ALA A 145 2.86 15.79 12.31
CA ALA A 145 2.88 15.32 10.94
C ALA A 145 1.89 14.16 10.80
N TYR A 146 0.99 14.25 9.80
CA TYR A 146 -0.05 13.28 9.53
C TYR A 146 0.17 12.67 8.15
N ASP A 147 0.50 11.37 8.10
CA ASP A 147 0.83 10.64 6.87
C ASP A 147 -0.42 9.99 6.28
N MET A 148 -0.63 10.22 4.99
CA MET A 148 -1.74 9.71 4.19
C MET A 148 -1.19 8.80 3.09
N PRO A 149 -1.08 7.50 3.34
CA PRO A 149 -0.60 6.54 2.35
C PRO A 149 -1.61 6.25 1.23
N ALA A 150 -2.89 6.60 1.45
CA ALA A 150 -3.99 6.44 0.51
C ALA A 150 -4.53 7.80 0.04
N PRO A 151 -5.23 7.87 -1.11
CA PRO A 151 -5.96 9.05 -1.51
C PRO A 151 -7.09 9.38 -0.52
N GLU A 152 -7.59 10.60 -0.57
CA GLU A 152 -8.63 11.06 0.33
C GLU A 152 -9.87 10.16 0.28
N SER A 153 -10.47 9.90 1.44
CA SER A 153 -11.49 8.87 1.61
C SER A 153 -12.79 9.16 0.87
N THR A 154 -13.24 10.43 0.84
CA THR A 154 -14.46 10.83 0.09
C THR A 154 -14.23 10.65 -1.41
N PHE A 155 -13.05 11.04 -1.88
CA PHE A 155 -12.65 10.85 -3.29
C PHE A 155 -12.62 9.36 -3.66
N THR A 156 -12.01 8.53 -2.82
CA THR A 156 -11.95 7.07 -3.02
C THR A 156 -13.35 6.47 -3.02
N GLN A 157 -14.20 6.86 -2.08
CA GLN A 157 -15.58 6.35 -1.98
C GLN A 157 -16.40 6.73 -3.21
N ALA A 158 -16.29 7.96 -3.70
CA ALA A 158 -16.99 8.40 -4.91
C ALA A 158 -16.60 7.59 -6.16
N ILE A 159 -15.36 7.11 -6.26
CA ILE A 159 -14.94 6.20 -7.32
C ILE A 159 -15.65 4.85 -7.16
N LEU A 160 -15.58 4.25 -5.96
CA LEU A 160 -16.17 2.94 -5.70
C LEU A 160 -17.69 2.92 -5.84
N ASP A 161 -18.36 4.01 -5.48
CA ASP A 161 -19.82 4.17 -5.66
C ASP A 161 -20.20 4.22 -7.14
N ARG A 162 -19.41 4.93 -7.97
CA ARG A 162 -19.60 4.93 -9.43
C ARG A 162 -19.41 3.55 -10.03
N GLU A 163 -18.35 2.85 -9.64
CA GLU A 163 -18.11 1.48 -10.11
C GLU A 163 -19.27 0.54 -9.74
N THR A 164 -19.76 0.63 -8.51
CA THR A 164 -20.88 -0.21 -8.05
C THR A 164 -22.21 0.17 -8.74
N ALA A 165 -22.41 1.43 -9.10
CA ALA A 165 -23.56 1.88 -9.85
C ALA A 165 -23.50 1.41 -11.31
N GLN A 166 -22.32 1.44 -11.93
CA GLN A 166 -22.10 1.00 -13.31
C GLN A 166 -22.11 -0.53 -13.45
N PHE A 167 -21.61 -1.24 -12.44
CA PHE A 167 -21.49 -2.69 -12.38
C PHE A 167 -22.16 -3.26 -11.11
N PRO A 168 -23.51 -3.37 -11.09
CA PRO A 168 -24.23 -3.81 -9.88
C PRO A 168 -23.82 -5.20 -9.38
N GLU A 169 -23.27 -6.04 -10.25
CA GLU A 169 -22.71 -7.35 -9.90
C GLU A 169 -21.50 -7.29 -8.98
N LEU A 170 -20.83 -6.15 -8.85
CA LEU A 170 -19.74 -5.92 -7.91
C LEU A 170 -20.25 -5.77 -6.47
N ALA A 171 -21.51 -5.40 -6.28
CA ALA A 171 -22.08 -5.15 -4.96
C ALA A 171 -22.15 -6.44 -4.12
N THR A 172 -21.58 -6.40 -2.92
CA THR A 172 -21.63 -7.51 -1.95
C THR A 172 -22.37 -7.09 -0.68
N PRO A 173 -22.84 -8.04 0.16
CA PRO A 173 -23.34 -7.73 1.50
C PRO A 173 -22.31 -6.98 2.34
N TRP A 174 -21.03 -7.25 2.15
CA TRP A 174 -19.92 -6.56 2.79
C TRP A 174 -19.87 -5.07 2.41
N HIS A 175 -20.01 -4.72 1.12
CA HIS A 175 -20.03 -3.32 0.69
C HIS A 175 -21.17 -2.53 1.34
N ARG A 176 -22.37 -3.11 1.44
CA ARG A 176 -23.51 -2.48 2.14
C ARG A 176 -23.25 -2.29 3.65
N TRP A 177 -22.59 -3.26 4.26
CA TRP A 177 -22.21 -3.18 5.66
C TRP A 177 -21.18 -2.08 5.94
N THR A 178 -20.15 -1.96 5.11
CA THR A 178 -19.09 -0.94 5.25
C THR A 178 -19.61 0.46 4.91
N ALA A 179 -20.43 0.61 3.87
CA ALA A 179 -21.02 1.89 3.46
C ALA A 179 -21.77 2.58 4.60
N ALA A 180 -22.51 1.83 5.42
CA ALA A 180 -23.22 2.39 6.58
C ALA A 180 -22.29 3.00 7.66
N ARG A 181 -21.01 2.66 7.64
CA ARG A 181 -19.98 3.13 8.60
C ARG A 181 -19.04 4.17 8.00
N GLU A 182 -18.95 4.21 6.69
CA GLU A 182 -17.92 4.98 5.99
C GLU A 182 -18.05 6.49 6.26
N ALA A 183 -19.25 7.05 6.30
CA ALA A 183 -19.46 8.47 6.61
C ALA A 183 -18.82 8.87 7.96
N ARG A 184 -18.94 8.03 8.99
CA ARG A 184 -18.32 8.28 10.31
C ARG A 184 -16.80 8.14 10.25
N ARG A 185 -16.28 7.18 9.48
CA ARG A 185 -14.85 6.96 9.29
C ARG A 185 -14.22 8.13 8.52
N ILE A 186 -14.88 8.60 7.46
CA ILE A 186 -14.49 9.78 6.70
C ILE A 186 -14.47 11.02 7.61
N ALA A 187 -15.54 11.25 8.38
CA ALA A 187 -15.59 12.39 9.30
C ALA A 187 -14.41 12.37 10.31
N ARG A 188 -14.04 11.19 10.82
CA ARG A 188 -12.86 11.03 11.70
C ARG A 188 -11.57 11.40 10.97
N ARG A 189 -11.32 10.87 9.77
CA ARG A 189 -10.12 11.17 8.97
C ARG A 189 -10.04 12.66 8.62
N HIS A 190 -11.17 13.30 8.30
CA HIS A 190 -11.23 14.74 8.08
C HIS A 190 -10.89 15.54 9.36
N ALA A 191 -11.33 15.10 10.53
CA ALA A 191 -10.96 15.73 11.80
C ALA A 191 -9.46 15.59 12.08
N GLU A 192 -8.87 14.42 11.82
CA GLU A 192 -7.44 14.17 11.91
C GLU A 192 -6.65 15.09 10.97
N PHE A 193 -7.01 15.12 9.68
CA PHE A 193 -6.40 15.99 8.67
C PHE A 193 -6.43 17.47 9.09
N ARG A 194 -7.62 17.97 9.46
CA ARG A 194 -7.76 19.39 9.84
C ARG A 194 -6.94 19.76 11.06
N ALA A 195 -6.78 18.84 11.99
CA ALA A 195 -6.07 19.05 13.23
C ALA A 195 -4.53 18.88 13.13
N ALA A 196 -4.02 18.25 12.08
CA ALA A 196 -2.58 18.07 11.85
C ALA A 196 -1.89 19.41 11.50
N SER A 197 -0.60 19.55 11.82
CA SER A 197 0.22 20.73 11.46
C SER A 197 0.68 20.66 10.01
N VAL A 198 1.07 19.50 9.55
CA VAL A 198 1.44 19.18 8.16
C VAL A 198 0.86 17.83 7.80
N VAL A 199 0.45 17.69 6.53
CA VAL A 199 -0.01 16.42 5.96
C VAL A 199 1.00 15.95 4.95
N ILE A 200 1.36 14.67 5.00
CA ILE A 200 2.31 14.04 4.10
C ILE A 200 1.54 13.09 3.19
N ALA A 201 1.69 13.24 1.90
CA ALA A 201 1.11 12.38 0.89
C ALA A 201 2.19 11.69 0.07
N ALA A 202 1.95 10.46 -0.33
CA ALA A 202 2.92 9.68 -1.09
C ALA A 202 3.00 10.07 -2.58
N SER A 203 2.11 10.97 -3.07
CA SER A 203 2.06 11.35 -4.49
C SER A 203 1.28 12.64 -4.74
N GLU A 204 1.47 13.24 -5.90
CA GLU A 204 0.64 14.34 -6.40
C GLU A 204 -0.81 13.92 -6.63
N PHE A 205 -1.05 12.68 -7.06
CA PHE A 205 -2.40 12.11 -7.15
C PHE A 205 -3.11 12.15 -5.80
N THR A 206 -2.45 11.68 -4.73
CA THR A 206 -2.99 11.76 -3.36
C THR A 206 -3.23 13.22 -2.95
N ARG A 207 -2.29 14.14 -3.20
CA ARG A 207 -2.46 15.55 -2.86
C ARG A 207 -3.68 16.16 -3.57
N ARG A 208 -3.87 15.90 -4.86
CA ARG A 208 -5.02 16.40 -5.63
C ARG A 208 -6.35 15.84 -5.16
N SER A 209 -6.39 14.64 -4.59
CA SER A 209 -7.62 14.00 -4.11
C SER A 209 -8.28 14.75 -2.93
N PHE A 210 -7.57 15.65 -2.25
CA PHE A 210 -8.13 16.42 -1.13
C PHE A 210 -9.04 17.55 -1.56
N ALA A 211 -8.83 18.18 -2.73
CA ALA A 211 -9.61 19.32 -3.19
C ALA A 211 -11.12 19.01 -3.37
N PRO A 212 -11.51 17.89 -4.02
CA PRO A 212 -12.93 17.52 -4.14
C PRO A 212 -13.64 17.29 -2.80
N ALA A 213 -12.89 16.93 -1.75
CA ALA A 213 -13.42 16.75 -0.40
C ALA A 213 -13.50 18.06 0.40
N GLY A 214 -13.18 19.21 -0.20
CA GLY A 214 -13.13 20.51 0.48
C GLY A 214 -12.01 20.61 1.52
N LEU A 215 -10.94 19.86 1.35
CA LEU A 215 -9.74 19.91 2.17
C LEU A 215 -8.63 20.64 1.41
N ASP A 216 -7.91 21.54 2.10
CA ASP A 216 -6.89 22.38 1.47
C ASP A 216 -5.63 21.59 1.06
N PRO A 217 -5.36 21.40 -0.26
CA PRO A 217 -4.18 20.70 -0.72
C PRO A 217 -2.86 21.44 -0.43
N ALA A 218 -2.90 22.76 -0.13
CA ALA A 218 -1.70 23.52 0.19
C ALA A 218 -1.08 23.09 1.52
N LYS A 219 -1.87 22.47 2.40
CA LYS A 219 -1.40 21.86 3.65
C LYS A 219 -0.61 20.57 3.42
N VAL A 220 -0.69 19.98 2.22
CA VAL A 220 -0.13 18.68 1.91
C VAL A 220 1.26 18.84 1.31
N ARG A 221 2.23 18.09 1.85
CA ARG A 221 3.59 17.96 1.30
C ARG A 221 3.73 16.58 0.66
N VAL A 222 4.18 16.56 -0.59
CA VAL A 222 4.38 15.29 -1.30
C VAL A 222 5.77 14.75 -1.01
N VAL A 223 5.81 13.50 -0.53
CA VAL A 223 7.03 12.74 -0.28
C VAL A 223 6.83 11.33 -0.84
N PRO A 224 7.20 11.09 -2.11
CA PRO A 224 6.98 9.80 -2.77
C PRO A 224 7.75 8.68 -2.07
N TYR A 225 7.12 7.51 -1.92
CA TYR A 225 7.77 6.34 -1.34
C TYR A 225 8.93 5.87 -2.22
N GLY A 226 10.00 5.41 -1.58
CA GLY A 226 11.19 4.94 -2.28
C GLY A 226 11.03 3.54 -2.85
N ALA A 227 11.79 3.27 -3.91
CA ALA A 227 11.98 1.91 -4.41
C ALA A 227 12.81 1.07 -3.42
N PRO A 228 12.59 -0.26 -3.37
CA PRO A 228 13.51 -1.17 -2.68
C PRO A 228 14.88 -1.16 -3.37
N PRO A 229 15.91 -1.75 -2.74
CA PRO A 229 17.23 -1.88 -3.36
C PRO A 229 17.12 -2.53 -4.73
N VAL A 230 17.76 -1.92 -5.72
CA VAL A 230 17.79 -2.45 -7.09
C VAL A 230 18.69 -3.68 -7.13
N ALA A 231 18.23 -4.73 -7.84
CA ALA A 231 19.09 -5.88 -8.16
C ALA A 231 19.93 -5.56 -9.39
N ALA A 232 21.02 -6.31 -9.59
CA ALA A 232 21.73 -6.26 -10.86
C ALA A 232 20.76 -6.59 -12.02
N LEU A 233 20.82 -5.80 -13.07
CA LEU A 233 20.00 -6.00 -14.26
C LEU A 233 20.65 -7.10 -15.11
N ASP A 234 19.97 -8.23 -15.26
CA ASP A 234 20.40 -9.33 -16.12
C ASP A 234 19.53 -9.36 -17.38
N LEU A 235 19.96 -8.60 -18.38
CA LEU A 235 19.25 -8.50 -19.66
C LEU A 235 19.22 -9.85 -20.43
N ALA A 236 20.19 -10.75 -20.20
CA ALA A 236 20.24 -12.04 -20.87
C ALA A 236 19.12 -12.98 -20.39
N VAL A 237 18.84 -13.01 -19.09
CA VAL A 237 17.72 -13.80 -18.53
C VAL A 237 16.37 -13.24 -18.93
N GLN A 238 16.31 -11.93 -19.12
CA GLN A 238 15.07 -11.19 -19.40
C GLN A 238 14.79 -11.02 -20.90
N GLY A 239 15.83 -11.16 -21.75
CA GLY A 239 15.72 -11.12 -23.21
C GLY A 239 15.56 -12.49 -23.89
N GLY A 240 15.68 -13.57 -23.12
CA GLY A 240 15.79 -14.93 -23.66
C GLY A 240 14.46 -15.63 -23.96
N GLN A 241 13.29 -15.01 -23.73
CA GLN A 241 12.01 -15.57 -24.18
C GLN A 241 11.90 -15.40 -25.70
N PRO A 242 11.64 -16.47 -26.45
CA PRO A 242 11.40 -16.37 -27.89
C PRO A 242 10.23 -15.42 -28.19
N ASP A 243 10.29 -14.67 -29.28
CA ASP A 243 9.22 -13.71 -29.63
C ASP A 243 7.85 -14.35 -29.82
N HIS A 244 7.81 -15.65 -30.09
CA HIS A 244 6.58 -16.45 -30.18
C HIS A 244 6.06 -16.98 -28.83
N ALA A 245 6.81 -16.80 -27.73
CA ALA A 245 6.34 -17.19 -26.41
C ALA A 245 5.19 -16.27 -25.95
N PRO A 246 4.21 -16.77 -25.15
CA PRO A 246 3.13 -15.93 -24.62
C PRO A 246 3.69 -14.78 -23.78
N LEU A 247 3.14 -13.57 -23.99
CA LEU A 247 3.45 -12.41 -23.15
C LEU A 247 3.07 -12.71 -21.70
N THR A 248 4.01 -12.57 -20.78
CA THR A 248 3.78 -12.82 -19.35
C THR A 248 3.64 -11.51 -18.61
N LEU A 249 2.42 -11.19 -18.24
CA LEU A 249 2.11 -10.04 -17.40
C LEU A 249 1.99 -10.45 -15.93
N LEU A 250 2.37 -9.55 -15.04
CA LEU A 250 2.30 -9.73 -13.60
C LEU A 250 1.28 -8.78 -12.99
N TRP A 251 0.46 -9.30 -12.08
CA TRP A 251 -0.33 -8.51 -11.13
C TRP A 251 0.14 -8.81 -9.72
N ALA A 252 0.37 -7.78 -8.91
CA ALA A 252 0.76 -7.92 -7.52
C ALA A 252 -0.18 -7.14 -6.59
N GLY A 253 -0.66 -7.82 -5.55
CA GLY A 253 -1.60 -7.30 -4.55
C GLY A 253 -3.03 -7.80 -4.73
N THR A 254 -3.95 -7.29 -3.89
CA THR A 254 -5.35 -7.73 -3.89
C THR A 254 -6.01 -7.49 -5.25
N PHE A 255 -6.59 -8.50 -5.85
CA PHE A 255 -7.34 -8.44 -7.10
C PHE A 255 -8.75 -7.93 -6.80
N SER A 256 -8.94 -6.60 -6.86
CA SER A 256 -10.11 -5.88 -6.33
C SER A 256 -10.65 -4.82 -7.27
N VAL A 257 -11.89 -4.37 -7.02
CA VAL A 257 -12.54 -3.26 -7.75
C VAL A 257 -11.64 -2.02 -7.75
N ARG A 258 -11.17 -1.58 -6.60
CA ARG A 258 -10.31 -0.39 -6.46
C ARG A 258 -9.05 -0.45 -7.34
N LYS A 259 -8.53 -1.64 -7.55
CA LYS A 259 -7.35 -1.84 -8.42
C LYS A 259 -7.69 -2.14 -9.89
N GLY A 260 -8.97 -2.05 -10.28
CA GLY A 260 -9.39 -2.22 -11.68
C GLY A 260 -9.47 -3.68 -12.16
N ALA A 261 -9.56 -4.65 -11.24
CA ALA A 261 -9.52 -6.07 -11.57
C ALA A 261 -10.67 -6.51 -12.49
N HIS A 262 -11.86 -5.94 -12.35
CA HIS A 262 -13.00 -6.25 -13.21
C HIS A 262 -12.80 -5.75 -14.65
N TYR A 263 -12.12 -4.61 -14.86
CA TYR A 263 -11.73 -4.16 -16.19
C TYR A 263 -10.69 -5.07 -16.85
N VAL A 264 -9.80 -5.67 -16.05
CA VAL A 264 -8.85 -6.68 -16.55
C VAL A 264 -9.59 -7.93 -17.00
N LEU A 265 -10.54 -8.43 -16.21
CA LEU A 265 -11.36 -9.58 -16.59
C LEU A 265 -12.14 -9.31 -17.88
N ASP A 266 -12.71 -8.12 -18.01
CA ASP A 266 -13.44 -7.71 -19.22
C ASP A 266 -12.51 -7.59 -20.44
N ALA A 267 -11.34 -6.97 -20.30
CA ALA A 267 -10.34 -6.88 -21.37
C ALA A 267 -9.88 -8.25 -21.86
N TRP A 268 -9.70 -9.21 -20.96
CA TRP A 268 -9.34 -10.58 -21.32
C TRP A 268 -10.46 -11.33 -22.03
N ARG A 269 -11.71 -11.12 -21.62
CA ARG A 269 -12.90 -11.74 -22.25
C ARG A 269 -13.16 -11.18 -23.65
N THR A 270 -13.25 -9.87 -23.75
CA THR A 270 -13.62 -9.19 -25.02
C THR A 270 -12.46 -9.11 -26.01
N GLY A 271 -11.23 -8.99 -25.50
CA GLY A 271 -10.02 -8.92 -26.32
C GLY A 271 -9.44 -10.26 -26.73
N GLU A 272 -9.96 -11.38 -26.21
CA GLU A 272 -9.43 -12.75 -26.42
C GLU A 272 -7.92 -12.86 -26.14
N LEU A 273 -7.42 -12.08 -25.17
CA LEU A 273 -5.98 -11.91 -24.90
C LEU A 273 -5.29 -13.21 -24.49
N GLY A 274 -6.04 -14.13 -23.88
CA GLY A 274 -5.50 -15.39 -23.38
C GLY A 274 -4.89 -16.34 -24.42
N ARG A 275 -5.05 -16.02 -25.73
CA ARG A 275 -4.39 -16.78 -26.81
C ARG A 275 -2.90 -16.49 -26.93
N HIS A 276 -2.48 -15.27 -26.57
CA HIS A 276 -1.12 -14.77 -26.78
C HIS A 276 -0.46 -14.18 -25.52
N ALA A 277 -1.27 -13.90 -24.48
CA ALA A 277 -0.81 -13.34 -23.22
C ALA A 277 -1.35 -14.15 -22.05
N ARG A 278 -0.54 -14.20 -20.97
CA ARG A 278 -0.97 -14.72 -19.69
C ARG A 278 -0.76 -13.67 -18.59
N LEU A 279 -1.66 -13.63 -17.62
CA LEU A 279 -1.58 -12.77 -16.45
C LEU A 279 -1.44 -13.61 -15.20
N LEU A 280 -0.31 -13.47 -14.52
CA LEU A 280 -0.06 -14.11 -13.22
C LEU A 280 -0.51 -13.18 -12.09
N VAL A 281 -1.57 -13.57 -11.37
CA VAL A 281 -2.15 -12.77 -10.29
C VAL A 281 -1.67 -13.25 -8.93
N PHE A 282 -0.81 -12.46 -8.29
CA PHE A 282 -0.29 -12.70 -6.94
C PHE A 282 -1.02 -11.82 -5.92
N GLY A 283 -1.86 -12.43 -5.10
CA GLY A 283 -2.63 -11.77 -4.04
C GLY A 283 -3.97 -12.43 -3.77
N ALA A 284 -4.71 -11.88 -2.82
CA ALA A 284 -6.07 -12.33 -2.54
C ALA A 284 -7.04 -11.79 -3.61
N VAL A 285 -8.07 -12.57 -3.94
CA VAL A 285 -9.18 -12.14 -4.78
C VAL A 285 -10.26 -11.51 -3.90
N ALA A 286 -10.63 -10.26 -4.20
CA ALA A 286 -11.66 -9.50 -3.49
C ALA A 286 -12.77 -9.02 -4.45
N LEU A 287 -13.08 -9.84 -5.44
CA LEU A 287 -14.25 -9.73 -6.32
C LEU A 287 -15.22 -10.86 -6.03
N PRO A 288 -16.54 -10.65 -6.25
CA PRO A 288 -17.52 -11.74 -6.17
C PRO A 288 -17.24 -12.83 -7.20
N ASP A 289 -17.45 -14.10 -6.84
CA ASP A 289 -17.24 -15.25 -7.74
C ASP A 289 -17.99 -15.10 -9.09
N ARG A 290 -19.20 -14.55 -9.06
CA ARG A 290 -19.99 -14.29 -10.29
C ARG A 290 -19.33 -13.33 -11.27
N VAL A 291 -18.38 -12.51 -10.81
CA VAL A 291 -17.60 -11.59 -11.67
C VAL A 291 -16.34 -12.27 -12.18
N VAL A 292 -15.73 -13.11 -11.33
CA VAL A 292 -14.47 -13.79 -11.64
C VAL A 292 -14.71 -15.01 -12.52
N LEU A 293 -15.78 -15.77 -12.25
CA LEU A 293 -16.03 -17.05 -12.92
C LEU A 293 -17.04 -16.95 -14.08
N PRO A 294 -16.83 -17.68 -15.18
CA PRO A 294 -15.64 -18.46 -15.47
C PRO A 294 -14.42 -17.57 -15.68
N LEU A 295 -13.27 -18.02 -15.13
CA LEU A 295 -12.02 -17.28 -15.29
C LEU A 295 -11.61 -17.25 -16.78
N PRO A 296 -11.30 -16.08 -17.35
CA PRO A 296 -10.85 -16.00 -18.73
C PRO A 296 -9.56 -16.81 -18.97
N PRO A 297 -9.41 -17.46 -20.13
CA PRO A 297 -8.17 -18.13 -20.50
C PRO A 297 -6.98 -17.19 -20.39
N GLY A 298 -5.84 -17.71 -19.93
CA GLY A 298 -4.61 -16.93 -19.76
C GLY A 298 -4.49 -16.16 -18.43
N ILE A 299 -5.54 -16.09 -17.61
CA ILE A 299 -5.44 -15.54 -16.25
C ILE A 299 -5.19 -16.68 -15.26
N GLU A 300 -4.18 -16.53 -14.41
CA GLU A 300 -3.80 -17.52 -13.40
C GLU A 300 -3.79 -16.90 -12.01
N LEU A 301 -4.71 -17.33 -11.14
CA LEU A 301 -4.77 -16.88 -9.75
C LEU A 301 -3.79 -17.68 -8.89
N ARG A 302 -2.64 -17.08 -8.55
CA ARG A 302 -1.54 -17.71 -7.83
C ARG A 302 -1.61 -17.56 -6.30
N GLY A 303 -2.53 -16.72 -5.80
CA GLY A 303 -2.62 -16.44 -4.38
C GLY A 303 -1.43 -15.65 -3.83
N SER A 304 -1.25 -15.67 -2.51
CA SER A 304 -0.16 -14.93 -1.85
C SER A 304 1.08 -15.80 -1.71
N VAL A 305 2.19 -15.31 -2.21
CA VAL A 305 3.51 -15.93 -2.13
C VAL A 305 4.47 -15.18 -1.19
N PRO A 306 5.58 -15.77 -0.75
CA PRO A 306 6.66 -15.06 -0.08
C PRO A 306 7.20 -13.90 -0.93
N ARG A 307 7.76 -12.87 -0.25
CA ARG A 307 8.26 -11.69 -0.94
C ARG A 307 9.38 -12.02 -1.94
N ASP A 308 10.29 -12.90 -1.55
CA ASP A 308 11.43 -13.26 -2.40
C ASP A 308 10.98 -13.96 -3.68
N GLU A 309 9.98 -14.82 -3.59
CA GLU A 309 9.34 -15.47 -4.74
C GLU A 309 8.64 -14.44 -5.65
N LEU A 310 7.93 -13.49 -5.07
CA LEU A 310 7.30 -12.40 -5.84
C LEU A 310 8.36 -11.55 -6.57
N MET A 311 9.49 -11.25 -5.90
CA MET A 311 10.58 -10.50 -6.52
C MET A 311 11.19 -11.23 -7.72
N GLU A 312 11.22 -12.56 -7.71
CA GLU A 312 11.65 -13.36 -8.85
C GLU A 312 10.64 -13.27 -10.01
N HIS A 313 9.35 -13.28 -9.70
CA HIS A 313 8.32 -13.08 -10.73
C HIS A 313 8.38 -11.67 -11.36
N TYR A 314 8.71 -10.62 -10.59
CA TYR A 314 9.01 -9.31 -11.18
C TYR A 314 10.19 -9.37 -12.15
N ARG A 315 11.23 -10.16 -11.85
CA ARG A 315 12.41 -10.29 -12.70
C ARG A 315 12.12 -10.98 -14.03
N THR A 316 11.25 -12.01 -14.00
CA THR A 316 11.02 -12.94 -15.13
C THR A 316 9.80 -12.61 -15.98
N SER A 317 8.94 -11.67 -15.57
CA SER A 317 7.80 -11.22 -16.35
C SER A 317 8.17 -10.16 -17.38
N ASP A 318 7.27 -9.88 -18.33
CA ASP A 318 7.47 -8.88 -19.40
C ASP A 318 7.03 -7.48 -19.00
N ALA A 319 5.90 -7.36 -18.25
CA ALA A 319 5.44 -6.11 -17.67
C ALA A 319 4.57 -6.33 -16.42
N LEU A 320 4.54 -5.33 -15.52
CA LEU A 320 3.54 -5.25 -14.45
C LEU A 320 2.26 -4.61 -15.01
N LEU A 321 1.12 -5.25 -14.84
CA LEU A 321 -0.19 -4.67 -15.13
C LEU A 321 -0.84 -4.16 -13.83
N PHE A 322 -0.96 -2.84 -13.70
CA PHE A 322 -1.47 -2.15 -12.51
C PHE A 322 -2.51 -1.07 -12.88
N PRO A 323 -3.68 -1.45 -13.45
CA PRO A 323 -4.68 -0.53 -13.97
C PRO A 323 -5.59 -0.01 -12.85
N THR A 324 -5.00 0.55 -11.80
CA THR A 324 -5.74 0.95 -10.60
C THR A 324 -6.67 2.12 -10.86
N LEU A 325 -7.84 2.10 -10.22
CA LEU A 325 -8.79 3.22 -10.22
C LEU A 325 -8.44 4.25 -9.14
N CYS A 326 -7.68 3.84 -8.10
CA CYS A 326 -7.33 4.71 -6.99
C CYS A 326 -6.26 4.05 -6.11
N ASP A 327 -5.03 4.55 -6.17
CA ASP A 327 -3.96 4.08 -5.29
C ASP A 327 -3.03 5.23 -4.90
N GLY A 328 -2.80 5.42 -3.60
CA GLY A 328 -2.04 6.56 -3.08
C GLY A 328 -0.61 6.63 -3.58
N PHE A 329 0.02 5.47 -3.78
CA PHE A 329 1.33 5.38 -4.42
C PHE A 329 1.43 4.21 -5.39
N GLY A 330 1.14 2.99 -4.93
CA GLY A 330 1.36 1.79 -5.73
C GLY A 330 2.81 1.32 -5.64
N MET A 331 3.27 0.95 -4.43
CA MET A 331 4.63 0.44 -4.21
C MET A 331 5.02 -0.72 -5.13
N VAL A 332 4.04 -1.48 -5.63
CA VAL A 332 4.25 -2.55 -6.61
C VAL A 332 4.93 -2.05 -7.89
N ALA A 333 4.71 -0.79 -8.29
CA ALA A 333 5.37 -0.18 -9.43
C ALA A 333 6.87 0.04 -9.16
N THR A 334 7.23 0.58 -8.00
CA THR A 334 8.66 0.75 -7.64
C THR A 334 9.34 -0.59 -7.35
N GLU A 335 8.60 -1.58 -6.88
CA GLU A 335 9.10 -2.97 -6.78
C GLU A 335 9.40 -3.56 -8.16
N ALA A 336 8.49 -3.39 -9.13
CA ALA A 336 8.68 -3.81 -10.51
C ALA A 336 9.90 -3.12 -11.15
N TRP A 337 9.95 -1.78 -11.08
CA TRP A 337 11.09 -1.02 -11.60
C TRP A 337 12.42 -1.41 -10.96
N SER A 338 12.44 -1.79 -9.67
CA SER A 338 13.66 -2.25 -8.99
C SER A 338 14.23 -3.57 -9.56
N ARG A 339 13.42 -4.27 -10.35
CA ARG A 339 13.77 -5.49 -11.08
C ARG A 339 13.84 -5.27 -12.60
N GLY A 340 13.81 -4.02 -13.04
CA GLY A 340 13.81 -3.66 -14.44
C GLY A 340 12.52 -4.06 -15.17
N LEU A 341 11.40 -4.22 -14.46
CA LEU A 341 10.12 -4.59 -15.07
C LEU A 341 9.34 -3.32 -15.44
N PRO A 342 9.02 -3.08 -16.72
CA PRO A 342 8.14 -1.99 -17.15
C PRO A 342 6.75 -2.09 -16.53
N VAL A 343 6.09 -0.94 -16.32
CA VAL A 343 4.79 -0.87 -15.64
C VAL A 343 3.73 -0.29 -16.57
N ILE A 344 2.63 -1.02 -16.76
CA ILE A 344 1.41 -0.53 -17.40
C ILE A 344 0.47 -0.07 -16.29
N THR A 345 0.23 1.24 -16.18
CA THR A 345 -0.58 1.79 -15.08
C THR A 345 -1.39 3.01 -15.52
N THR A 346 -2.18 3.56 -14.59
CA THR A 346 -3.05 4.71 -14.82
C THR A 346 -2.51 5.95 -14.10
N ASP A 347 -2.99 7.13 -14.47
CA ASP A 347 -2.75 8.39 -13.76
C ASP A 347 -3.44 8.46 -12.38
N HIS A 348 -4.23 7.44 -12.03
CA HIS A 348 -4.82 7.22 -10.72
C HIS A 348 -3.93 6.36 -9.78
N ALA A 349 -2.74 6.01 -10.22
CA ALA A 349 -1.68 5.45 -9.39
C ALA A 349 -0.69 6.55 -8.99
N GLY A 350 -0.38 6.70 -7.71
CA GLY A 350 0.59 7.71 -7.30
C GLY A 350 1.98 7.49 -7.87
N ALA A 351 2.38 6.25 -8.15
CA ALA A 351 3.64 5.95 -8.82
C ALA A 351 3.71 6.50 -10.28
N ALA A 352 2.57 6.90 -10.87
CA ALA A 352 2.56 7.57 -12.17
C ALA A 352 3.33 8.90 -12.16
N ASP A 353 3.55 9.53 -11.00
CA ASP A 353 4.46 10.68 -10.87
C ASP A 353 5.91 10.37 -11.31
N LEU A 354 6.31 9.11 -11.28
CA LEU A 354 7.62 8.61 -11.72
C LEU A 354 7.59 7.94 -13.10
N LEU A 355 6.39 7.74 -13.66
CA LEU A 355 6.22 7.11 -14.97
C LEU A 355 6.63 8.08 -16.10
N ARG A 356 7.37 7.55 -17.05
CA ARG A 356 7.69 8.20 -18.32
C ARG A 356 7.16 7.30 -19.44
N PRO A 357 5.95 7.58 -19.96
CA PRO A 357 5.32 6.75 -20.97
C PRO A 357 6.22 6.48 -22.19
N GLY A 358 6.28 5.22 -22.62
CA GLY A 358 7.20 4.80 -23.70
C GLY A 358 8.65 4.60 -23.27
N ASN A 359 9.02 4.92 -22.02
CA ASN A 359 10.40 4.82 -21.54
C ASN A 359 10.55 3.78 -20.40
N ASN A 360 9.82 3.91 -19.31
CA ASN A 360 9.84 2.95 -18.18
C ASN A 360 8.50 2.22 -17.97
N GLY A 361 7.58 2.39 -18.90
CA GLY A 361 6.25 1.78 -18.88
C GLY A 361 5.25 2.50 -19.78
N LEU A 362 3.98 2.14 -19.65
CA LEU A 362 2.88 2.66 -20.44
C LEU A 362 1.81 3.27 -19.53
N LEU A 363 1.21 4.38 -19.96
CA LEU A 363 0.10 5.02 -19.27
C LEU A 363 -1.20 4.67 -19.98
N ILE A 364 -2.17 4.15 -19.24
CA ILE A 364 -3.50 3.82 -19.73
C ILE A 364 -4.57 4.64 -19.00
N ARG A 365 -5.73 4.78 -19.63
CA ARG A 365 -6.88 5.43 -19.00
C ARG A 365 -7.45 4.55 -17.88
N ALA A 366 -7.72 5.14 -16.72
CA ALA A 366 -8.37 4.44 -15.62
C ALA A 366 -9.82 4.07 -15.97
N GLY A 367 -10.22 2.84 -15.63
CA GLY A 367 -11.58 2.36 -15.89
C GLY A 367 -11.90 2.06 -17.36
N ASP A 368 -10.90 1.64 -18.13
CA ASP A 368 -11.03 1.41 -19.58
C ASP A 368 -10.46 0.04 -19.97
N SER A 369 -11.36 -0.94 -20.16
CA SER A 369 -11.00 -2.30 -20.59
C SER A 369 -10.37 -2.33 -21.98
N ALA A 370 -10.84 -1.46 -22.89
CA ALA A 370 -10.29 -1.40 -24.25
C ALA A 370 -8.86 -0.87 -24.22
N ALA A 371 -8.58 0.18 -23.43
CA ALA A 371 -7.24 0.67 -23.25
C ALA A 371 -6.28 -0.38 -22.64
N ILE A 372 -6.76 -1.22 -21.72
CA ILE A 372 -6.00 -2.37 -21.21
C ILE A 372 -5.67 -3.34 -22.36
N ALA A 373 -6.70 -3.75 -23.14
CA ALA A 373 -6.53 -4.70 -24.24
C ALA A 373 -5.58 -4.17 -25.32
N ASP A 374 -5.72 -2.91 -25.70
CA ASP A 374 -4.87 -2.27 -26.73
C ASP A 374 -3.41 -2.18 -26.28
N ASN A 375 -3.16 -1.86 -24.99
CA ASN A 375 -1.79 -1.82 -24.48
C ASN A 375 -1.18 -3.23 -24.35
N VAL A 376 -1.97 -4.27 -24.04
CA VAL A 376 -1.48 -5.66 -24.07
C VAL A 376 -1.14 -6.08 -25.53
N ARG A 377 -1.97 -5.72 -26.51
CA ARG A 377 -1.66 -5.96 -27.93
C ARG A 377 -0.42 -5.19 -28.36
N TRP A 378 -0.31 -3.92 -27.99
CA TRP A 378 0.90 -3.15 -28.24
C TRP A 378 2.16 -3.86 -27.71
N CYS A 379 2.12 -4.39 -26.49
CA CYS A 379 3.23 -5.16 -25.93
C CYS A 379 3.54 -6.44 -26.72
N LEU A 380 2.52 -7.07 -27.34
CA LEU A 380 2.70 -8.24 -28.21
C LEU A 380 3.40 -7.85 -29.51
N ASP A 381 3.01 -6.72 -30.10
CA ASP A 381 3.49 -6.27 -31.40
C ASP A 381 4.86 -5.55 -31.29
N HIS A 382 5.23 -5.02 -30.11
CA HIS A 382 6.42 -4.21 -29.87
C HIS A 382 7.31 -4.80 -28.77
N ARG A 383 7.64 -6.09 -28.87
CA ARG A 383 8.44 -6.83 -27.88
C ARG A 383 9.82 -6.21 -27.66
N THR A 384 10.44 -5.72 -28.71
CA THR A 384 11.77 -5.11 -28.67
C THR A 384 11.75 -3.82 -27.87
N GLU A 385 10.78 -2.95 -28.13
CA GLU A 385 10.57 -1.68 -27.43
C GLU A 385 10.23 -1.92 -25.94
N LEU A 386 9.37 -2.91 -25.65
CA LEU A 386 9.05 -3.29 -24.29
C LEU A 386 10.27 -3.76 -23.51
N ARG A 387 11.15 -4.56 -24.16
CA ARG A 387 12.41 -4.99 -23.55
C ARG A 387 13.36 -3.80 -23.32
N ALA A 388 13.44 -2.85 -24.25
CA ALA A 388 14.28 -1.67 -24.11
C ALA A 388 13.87 -0.78 -22.91
N MET A 389 12.58 -0.79 -22.50
CA MET A 389 12.13 -0.05 -21.34
C MET A 389 12.73 -0.57 -20.01
N ARG A 390 13.29 -1.78 -19.98
CA ARG A 390 13.79 -2.39 -18.73
C ARG A 390 14.95 -1.62 -18.10
N GLU A 391 15.87 -1.10 -18.90
CA GLU A 391 16.99 -0.29 -18.42
C GLU A 391 16.48 1.00 -17.77
N SER A 392 15.54 1.68 -18.43
CA SER A 392 14.95 2.91 -17.92
C SER A 392 14.08 2.67 -16.68
N ALA A 393 13.38 1.56 -16.61
CA ALA A 393 12.62 1.12 -15.45
C ALA A 393 13.56 0.94 -14.24
N HIS A 394 14.65 0.20 -14.44
CA HIS A 394 15.67 0.00 -13.42
C HIS A 394 16.34 1.31 -12.98
N ALA A 395 16.70 2.18 -13.93
CA ALA A 395 17.29 3.50 -13.65
C ALA A 395 16.33 4.38 -12.83
N THR A 396 15.02 4.32 -13.10
CA THR A 396 14.00 5.03 -12.33
C THR A 396 14.00 4.60 -10.86
N ALA A 397 14.02 3.29 -10.59
CA ALA A 397 14.10 2.78 -9.22
C ALA A 397 15.44 3.12 -8.55
N ALA A 398 16.56 3.08 -9.28
CA ALA A 398 17.87 3.42 -8.76
C ALA A 398 17.98 4.90 -8.35
N ALA A 399 17.31 5.79 -9.09
CA ALA A 399 17.29 7.22 -8.83
C ALA A 399 16.48 7.62 -7.59
N TRP A 400 15.43 6.86 -7.25
CA TRP A 400 14.54 7.18 -6.14
C TRP A 400 14.32 5.99 -5.21
N GLN A 401 15.28 5.75 -4.33
CA GLN A 401 15.25 4.68 -3.32
C GLN A 401 14.73 5.19 -1.96
N TRP A 402 14.53 4.29 -1.01
CA TRP A 402 14.12 4.63 0.35
C TRP A 402 15.03 5.65 1.04
N ARG A 403 16.33 5.70 0.69
CA ARG A 403 17.25 6.74 1.22
C ARG A 403 16.83 8.15 0.78
N ASN A 404 16.35 8.30 -0.45
CA ASN A 404 15.88 9.58 -1.00
C ASN A 404 14.56 10.00 -0.31
N TYR A 405 13.63 9.04 -0.14
CA TYR A 405 12.42 9.26 0.66
C TYR A 405 12.77 9.76 2.06
N ARG A 406 13.68 9.08 2.79
CA ARG A 406 14.06 9.47 4.15
C ARG A 406 14.65 10.88 4.21
N GLY A 407 15.54 11.21 3.28
CA GLY A 407 16.10 12.56 3.18
C GLY A 407 15.01 13.61 3.00
N ARG A 408 14.12 13.41 2.01
CA ARG A 408 13.03 14.35 1.73
C ARG A 408 12.04 14.46 2.90
N LEU A 409 11.70 13.34 3.53
CA LEU A 409 10.84 13.34 4.72
C LEU A 409 11.46 14.15 5.86
N THR A 410 12.76 13.97 6.12
CA THR A 410 13.49 14.71 7.18
C THR A 410 13.45 16.22 6.92
N GLU A 411 13.60 16.66 5.68
CA GLU A 411 13.46 18.08 5.30
C GLU A 411 12.08 18.61 5.62
N VAL A 412 11.03 17.90 5.17
CA VAL A 412 9.63 18.28 5.42
C VAL A 412 9.31 18.35 6.92
N LEU A 413 9.80 17.40 7.72
CA LEU A 413 9.56 17.40 9.16
C LEU A 413 10.29 18.56 9.87
N ARG A 414 11.47 18.98 9.37
CA ARG A 414 12.18 20.14 9.87
C ARG A 414 11.45 21.45 9.51
N GLU A 415 11.01 21.60 8.26
CA GLU A 415 10.19 22.73 7.81
C GLU A 415 8.88 22.86 8.61
N ALA A 416 8.31 21.73 9.03
CA ALA A 416 7.09 21.66 9.83
C ALA A 416 7.31 21.85 11.36
N GLY A 417 8.56 22.10 11.79
CA GLY A 417 8.91 22.36 13.18
C GLY A 417 8.92 21.13 14.11
N LEU A 418 8.91 19.91 13.57
CA LEU A 418 9.04 18.69 14.38
C LEU A 418 10.49 18.48 14.84
N PHE A 419 11.44 18.99 14.06
CA PHE A 419 12.86 19.03 14.40
C PHE A 419 13.27 20.51 14.56
N SER A 420 13.99 20.85 15.62
CA SER A 420 14.69 22.14 15.63
C SER A 420 15.96 22.04 14.81
N SER A 421 16.34 23.15 14.26
CA SER A 421 17.64 23.39 13.63
C SER A 421 18.80 23.12 14.59
#